data_22d800ad5abfd140cc91c4c9ca8c625d
#
_entry.id   22d800ad5abfd140cc91c4c9ca8c625d
#
_cell.length_a   1.000
_cell.length_b   1.000
_cell.length_c   1.000
_cell.angle_alpha   90.00
_cell.angle_beta   90.00
_cell.angle_gamma   90.00
#
_symmetry.space_group_name_H-M   'P 1'
#
loop_
_entity.id
_entity.type
_entity.pdbx_description
1 polymer ?
#
loop_
_entity_poly.entity_id
_entity_poly.type
_entity_poly.pdbx_seq_one_letter_code
_entity_poly.pdbx_strand_id
1 'polypeptide(L)'
;QTASLAQELIETEAEGRHLDEEYAEAQADKEALLKHKAEFETARQAAIDEINALNVNALSAAKAIRRAEDEISAGKSRLKVLEEMRRAHEGYYASVRRLLNDAQRSAELKKRMHGVVAELLSVPQEYERAVESALGSALQNIVVPTEHDAKYLINYLREHDYGRATLLPVSAMRARLLTDEEKNCFRGIDGCFGIASELV
;
A
#
# COMPACT_ATOMS: atom_id res chain seq x y z
N GLN A 1 -11.16 98.79 -41.05
CA GLN A 1 -12.00 97.98 -40.10
C GLN A 1 -12.37 96.63 -40.69
N THR A 2 -12.83 96.51 -41.95
CA THR A 2 -13.21 95.26 -42.59
C THR A 2 -12.05 94.27 -42.79
N ALA A 3 -10.84 94.74 -43.05
CA ALA A 3 -9.70 93.91 -43.27
C ALA A 3 -9.15 93.30 -41.91
N SER A 4 -9.27 94.03 -40.82
CA SER A 4 -8.93 93.57 -39.47
C SER A 4 -9.86 92.47 -38.98
N LEU A 5 -11.17 92.65 -39.20
CA LEU A 5 -12.18 91.64 -38.87
C LEU A 5 -12.03 90.36 -39.71
N ALA A 6 -11.67 90.48 -41.00
CA ALA A 6 -11.39 89.31 -41.84
C ALA A 6 -10.15 88.53 -41.39
N GLN A 7 -9.18 89.22 -40.90
CA GLN A 7 -7.97 88.58 -40.35
C GLN A 7 -8.25 87.82 -39.06
N GLU A 8 -8.99 88.47 -38.14
CA GLU A 8 -9.44 87.80 -36.85
C GLU A 8 -10.32 86.57 -37.12
N LEU A 9 -11.16 86.61 -38.16
CA LEU A 9 -11.97 85.47 -38.54
C LEU A 9 -11.14 84.33 -39.01
N ILE A 10 -10.15 84.56 -39.85
CA ILE A 10 -9.22 83.53 -40.34
C ILE A 10 -8.40 82.92 -39.21
N GLU A 11 -7.93 83.68 -38.24
CA GLU A 11 -7.17 83.24 -37.07
C GLU A 11 -8.08 82.37 -36.16
N THR A 12 -9.32 82.82 -35.89
CA THR A 12 -10.26 82.06 -35.09
C THR A 12 -10.70 80.76 -35.73
N GLU A 13 -10.87 80.75 -37.04
CA GLU A 13 -11.20 79.52 -37.81
C GLU A 13 -9.99 78.54 -37.84
N ALA A 14 -8.74 79.05 -37.80
CA ALA A 14 -7.53 78.24 -37.74
C ALA A 14 -7.34 77.60 -36.35
N GLU A 15 -7.59 78.41 -35.29
CA GLU A 15 -7.58 77.92 -33.90
C GLU A 15 -8.72 76.88 -33.67
N GLY A 16 -9.91 77.17 -34.21
CA GLY A 16 -11.03 76.22 -34.16
C GLY A 16 -10.70 74.88 -34.80
N ARG A 17 -10.06 74.86 -35.95
CA ARG A 17 -9.64 73.61 -36.62
C ARG A 17 -8.58 72.88 -35.81
N HIS A 18 -7.60 73.58 -35.23
CA HIS A 18 -6.56 72.97 -34.41
C HIS A 18 -7.19 72.31 -33.14
N LEU A 19 -8.10 72.98 -32.50
CA LEU A 19 -8.85 72.44 -31.33
C LEU A 19 -9.70 71.25 -31.70
N ASP A 20 -10.29 71.24 -32.87
CA ASP A 20 -11.06 70.06 -33.35
C ASP A 20 -10.17 68.87 -33.61
N GLU A 21 -8.99 69.09 -34.19
CA GLU A 21 -7.99 68.03 -34.40
C GLU A 21 -7.45 67.47 -33.07
N GLU A 22 -7.07 68.31 -32.10
CA GLU A 22 -6.64 67.91 -30.77
C GLU A 22 -7.75 67.15 -30.03
N TYR A 23 -8.99 67.61 -30.16
CA TYR A 23 -10.17 66.94 -29.56
C TYR A 23 -10.38 65.54 -30.15
N ALA A 24 -10.27 65.40 -31.48
CA ALA A 24 -10.42 64.15 -32.15
C ALA A 24 -9.29 63.14 -31.78
N GLU A 25 -8.05 63.64 -31.64
CA GLU A 25 -6.92 62.82 -31.19
C GLU A 25 -7.10 62.36 -29.73
N ALA A 26 -7.45 63.29 -28.83
CA ALA A 26 -7.74 62.96 -27.44
C ALA A 26 -8.90 61.98 -27.26
N GLN A 27 -9.91 62.09 -28.15
CA GLN A 27 -11.05 61.15 -28.13
C GLN A 27 -10.64 59.72 -28.60
N ALA A 28 -9.78 59.63 -29.63
CA ALA A 28 -9.22 58.36 -30.11
C ALA A 28 -8.34 57.71 -29.06
N ASP A 29 -7.50 58.46 -28.37
CA ASP A 29 -6.67 57.99 -27.27
C ASP A 29 -7.50 57.48 -26.11
N LYS A 30 -8.57 58.22 -25.73
CA LYS A 30 -9.51 57.79 -24.70
C LYS A 30 -10.16 56.45 -25.05
N GLU A 31 -10.62 56.29 -26.29
CA GLU A 31 -11.20 55.01 -26.73
C GLU A 31 -10.23 53.87 -26.68
N ALA A 32 -8.99 54.07 -27.14
CA ALA A 32 -7.90 53.09 -27.09
C ALA A 32 -7.60 52.69 -25.63
N LEU A 33 -7.47 53.65 -24.72
CA LEU A 33 -7.25 53.39 -23.29
C LEU A 33 -8.42 52.64 -22.65
N LEU A 34 -9.65 52.96 -22.98
CA LEU A 34 -10.82 52.23 -22.46
C LEU A 34 -10.84 50.78 -22.94
N LYS A 35 -10.47 50.53 -24.20
CA LYS A 35 -10.33 49.18 -24.75
C LYS A 35 -9.25 48.38 -24.00
N HIS A 36 -8.06 48.96 -23.88
CA HIS A 36 -6.98 48.31 -23.11
C HIS A 36 -7.35 48.04 -21.67
N LYS A 37 -8.01 48.98 -21.00
CA LYS A 37 -8.51 48.75 -19.63
C LYS A 37 -9.44 47.55 -19.56
N ALA A 38 -10.40 47.42 -20.50
CA ALA A 38 -11.32 46.28 -20.54
C ALA A 38 -10.58 44.93 -20.76
N GLU A 39 -9.58 44.94 -21.67
CA GLU A 39 -8.72 43.76 -21.93
C GLU A 39 -7.94 43.35 -20.67
N PHE A 40 -7.35 44.32 -19.96
CA PHE A 40 -6.67 44.05 -18.70
C PHE A 40 -7.57 43.54 -17.59
N GLU A 41 -8.79 44.10 -17.48
CA GLU A 41 -9.77 43.65 -16.49
C GLU A 41 -10.22 42.19 -16.75
N THR A 42 -10.44 41.82 -18.02
CA THR A 42 -10.76 40.42 -18.35
C THR A 42 -9.59 39.47 -18.09
N ALA A 43 -8.37 39.85 -18.47
CA ALA A 43 -7.18 39.04 -18.22
C ALA A 43 -6.92 38.87 -16.70
N ARG A 44 -7.11 39.95 -15.93
CA ARG A 44 -6.98 39.90 -14.47
C ARG A 44 -7.99 38.95 -13.84
N GLN A 45 -9.26 39.02 -14.30
CA GLN A 45 -10.28 38.12 -13.76
C GLN A 45 -9.97 36.66 -14.09
N ALA A 46 -9.56 36.35 -15.30
CA ALA A 46 -9.15 35.01 -15.69
C ALA A 46 -7.99 34.47 -14.85
N ALA A 47 -6.99 35.32 -14.57
CA ALA A 47 -5.87 34.95 -13.71
C ALA A 47 -6.30 34.68 -12.26
N ILE A 48 -7.24 35.47 -11.71
CA ILE A 48 -7.80 35.23 -10.38
C ILE A 48 -8.55 33.89 -10.32
N ASP A 49 -9.35 33.60 -11.33
CA ASP A 49 -10.13 32.38 -11.38
C ASP A 49 -9.20 31.13 -11.50
N GLU A 50 -8.11 31.23 -12.26
CA GLU A 50 -7.09 30.19 -12.36
C GLU A 50 -6.36 29.97 -11.03
N ILE A 51 -5.98 31.04 -10.34
CA ILE A 51 -5.35 30.97 -9.01
C ILE A 51 -6.30 30.27 -8.02
N ASN A 52 -7.57 30.61 -8.04
CA ASN A 52 -8.56 30.00 -7.16
C ASN A 52 -8.72 28.50 -7.46
N ALA A 53 -8.78 28.11 -8.73
CA ALA A 53 -8.85 26.71 -9.13
C ALA A 53 -7.59 25.92 -8.72
N LEU A 54 -6.41 26.50 -8.91
CA LEU A 54 -5.15 25.89 -8.48
C LEU A 54 -5.07 25.71 -6.94
N ASN A 55 -5.54 26.70 -6.19
CA ASN A 55 -5.59 26.60 -4.73
C ASN A 55 -6.53 25.49 -4.25
N VAL A 56 -7.70 25.33 -4.85
CA VAL A 56 -8.63 24.23 -4.55
C VAL A 56 -7.98 22.87 -4.85
N ASN A 57 -7.33 22.76 -6.01
CA ASN A 57 -6.62 21.53 -6.40
C ASN A 57 -5.45 21.22 -5.46
N ALA A 58 -4.65 22.19 -5.08
CA ALA A 58 -3.56 22.04 -4.13
C ALA A 58 -4.04 21.55 -2.77
N LEU A 59 -5.15 22.14 -2.25
CA LEU A 59 -5.74 21.70 -0.99
C LEU A 59 -6.29 20.28 -1.06
N SER A 60 -6.90 19.89 -2.17
CA SER A 60 -7.41 18.53 -2.37
C SER A 60 -6.28 17.51 -2.45
N ALA A 61 -5.20 17.83 -3.18
CA ALA A 61 -4.00 17.01 -3.27
C ALA A 61 -3.31 16.84 -1.90
N ALA A 62 -3.17 17.93 -1.14
CA ALA A 62 -2.60 17.87 0.20
C ALA A 62 -3.41 16.96 1.15
N LYS A 63 -4.74 17.02 1.07
CA LYS A 63 -5.62 16.11 1.84
C LYS A 63 -5.47 14.65 1.41
N ALA A 64 -5.34 14.39 0.11
CA ALA A 64 -5.13 13.03 -0.40
C ALA A 64 -3.78 12.45 0.04
N ILE A 65 -2.71 13.25 -0.03
CA ILE A 65 -1.38 12.86 0.46
C ILE A 65 -1.44 12.50 1.94
N ARG A 66 -2.05 13.35 2.78
CA ARG A 66 -2.14 13.10 4.21
C ARG A 66 -2.90 11.81 4.54
N ARG A 67 -4.00 11.54 3.83
CA ARG A 67 -4.72 10.27 4.00
C ARG A 67 -3.87 9.06 3.63
N ALA A 68 -3.14 9.13 2.52
CA ALA A 68 -2.23 8.07 2.11
C ALA A 68 -1.09 7.85 3.12
N GLU A 69 -0.52 8.91 3.68
CA GLU A 69 0.49 8.85 4.74
C GLU A 69 -0.05 8.18 6.01
N ASP A 70 -1.27 8.53 6.43
CA ASP A 70 -1.94 7.92 7.59
C ASP A 70 -2.20 6.42 7.36
N GLU A 71 -2.66 6.01 6.18
CA GLU A 71 -2.87 4.62 5.80
C GLU A 71 -1.56 3.82 5.79
N ILE A 72 -0.49 4.39 5.22
CA ILE A 72 0.85 3.79 5.21
C ILE A 72 1.37 3.62 6.65
N SER A 73 1.21 4.63 7.49
CA SER A 73 1.64 4.58 8.89
C SER A 73 0.89 3.51 9.67
N ALA A 74 -0.43 3.44 9.51
CA ALA A 74 -1.26 2.40 10.11
C ALA A 74 -0.88 0.99 9.61
N GLY A 75 -0.64 0.85 8.30
CA GLY A 75 -0.18 -0.40 7.69
C GLY A 75 1.17 -0.86 8.23
N LYS A 76 2.15 0.05 8.32
CA LYS A 76 3.47 -0.23 8.90
C LYS A 76 3.38 -0.66 10.37
N SER A 77 2.55 0.01 11.15
CA SER A 77 2.35 -0.35 12.56
C SER A 77 1.74 -1.75 12.70
N ARG A 78 0.73 -2.07 11.88
CA ARG A 78 0.13 -3.40 11.86
C ARG A 78 1.13 -4.48 11.43
N LEU A 79 1.92 -4.21 10.39
CA LEU A 79 2.97 -5.13 9.92
C LEU A 79 3.99 -5.42 11.01
N LYS A 80 4.45 -4.37 11.72
CA LYS A 80 5.39 -4.52 12.84
C LYS A 80 4.86 -5.43 13.94
N VAL A 81 3.60 -5.24 14.34
CA VAL A 81 2.95 -6.10 15.35
C VAL A 81 2.88 -7.55 14.88
N LEU A 82 2.46 -7.79 13.63
CA LEU A 82 2.38 -9.14 13.07
C LEU A 82 3.77 -9.81 12.97
N GLU A 83 4.81 -9.06 12.61
CA GLU A 83 6.19 -9.57 12.61
C GLU A 83 6.68 -9.91 14.01
N GLU A 84 6.36 -9.10 15.02
CA GLU A 84 6.69 -9.37 16.42
C GLU A 84 5.96 -10.63 16.92
N MET A 85 4.67 -10.78 16.65
CA MET A 85 3.90 -11.99 16.97
C MET A 85 4.49 -13.24 16.30
N ARG A 86 4.87 -13.13 15.02
CA ARG A 86 5.53 -14.22 14.28
C ARG A 86 6.87 -14.58 14.88
N ARG A 87 7.71 -13.59 15.23
CA ARG A 87 9.02 -13.84 15.86
C ARG A 87 8.88 -14.43 17.26
N ALA A 88 7.86 -14.02 18.00
CA ALA A 88 7.57 -14.56 19.33
C ALA A 88 6.88 -15.94 19.26
N HIS A 89 6.62 -16.47 18.06
CA HIS A 89 5.87 -17.72 17.85
C HIS A 89 4.56 -17.75 18.65
N GLU A 90 3.85 -16.61 18.68
CA GLU A 90 2.53 -16.51 19.29
C GLU A 90 1.53 -17.37 18.51
N GLY A 91 0.71 -18.14 19.24
CA GLY A 91 -0.21 -19.12 18.66
C GLY A 91 0.26 -20.57 18.79
N TYR A 92 1.57 -20.81 19.05
CA TYR A 92 2.05 -22.16 19.34
C TYR A 92 1.89 -22.54 20.83
N TYR A 93 1.80 -23.82 21.12
CA TYR A 93 1.83 -24.33 22.49
C TYR A 93 3.10 -23.85 23.22
N ALA A 94 2.98 -23.60 24.50
CA ALA A 94 4.07 -23.03 25.30
C ALA A 94 5.38 -23.83 25.19
N SER A 95 5.30 -25.17 25.13
CA SER A 95 6.46 -26.06 24.95
C SER A 95 7.15 -25.84 23.60
N VAL A 96 6.38 -25.80 22.52
CA VAL A 96 6.88 -25.57 21.15
C VAL A 96 7.50 -24.20 21.03
N ARG A 97 6.79 -23.18 21.50
CA ARG A 97 7.27 -21.78 21.48
C ARG A 97 8.60 -21.60 22.21
N ARG A 98 8.72 -22.16 23.42
CA ARG A 98 9.97 -22.07 24.21
C ARG A 98 11.12 -22.75 23.47
N LEU A 99 10.88 -23.95 22.94
CA LEU A 99 11.91 -24.69 22.19
C LEU A 99 12.35 -23.95 20.93
N LEU A 100 11.41 -23.38 20.17
CA LEU A 100 11.73 -22.58 18.97
C LEU A 100 12.53 -21.31 19.31
N ASN A 101 12.17 -20.62 20.42
CA ASN A 101 12.91 -19.46 20.88
C ASN A 101 14.34 -19.80 21.30
N ASP A 102 14.55 -20.94 21.97
CA ASP A 102 15.89 -21.41 22.32
C ASP A 102 16.69 -21.83 21.09
N ALA A 103 16.02 -22.44 20.10
CA ALA A 103 16.67 -22.79 18.83
C ALA A 103 17.11 -21.56 18.02
N GLN A 104 16.45 -20.42 18.16
CA GLN A 104 16.93 -19.17 17.56
C GLN A 104 18.26 -18.69 18.18
N ARG A 105 18.53 -19.04 19.44
CA ARG A 105 19.74 -18.64 20.19
C ARG A 105 20.82 -19.69 20.15
N SER A 106 20.49 -20.96 19.89
CA SER A 106 21.42 -22.10 19.87
C SER A 106 21.49 -22.72 18.47
N ALA A 107 22.65 -22.59 17.84
CA ALA A 107 22.92 -23.22 16.55
C ALA A 107 22.86 -24.76 16.62
N GLU A 108 23.11 -25.35 17.77
CA GLU A 108 23.03 -26.80 18.00
C GLU A 108 21.56 -27.27 17.94
N LEU A 109 20.67 -26.62 18.69
CA LEU A 109 19.24 -26.92 18.65
C LEU A 109 18.66 -26.70 17.24
N LYS A 110 19.04 -25.61 16.59
CA LYS A 110 18.59 -25.29 15.22
C LYS A 110 18.97 -26.37 14.21
N LYS A 111 20.13 -26.98 14.32
CA LYS A 111 20.57 -28.08 13.43
C LYS A 111 19.78 -29.38 13.62
N ARG A 112 19.18 -29.56 14.82
CA ARG A 112 18.44 -30.78 15.19
C ARG A 112 16.95 -30.73 14.85
N MET A 113 16.46 -29.64 14.26
CA MET A 113 15.08 -29.51 13.82
C MET A 113 14.99 -28.81 12.47
N HIS A 114 13.98 -29.20 11.68
CA HIS A 114 13.65 -28.50 10.45
C HIS A 114 12.70 -27.32 10.71
N GLY A 115 11.88 -27.41 11.73
CA GLY A 115 10.86 -26.42 12.09
C GLY A 115 9.55 -27.10 12.50
N VAL A 116 8.47 -26.33 12.57
CA VAL A 116 7.13 -26.87 12.80
C VAL A 116 6.42 -27.12 11.48
N VAL A 117 5.48 -28.08 11.47
CA VAL A 117 4.72 -28.45 10.25
C VAL A 117 4.10 -27.22 9.59
N ALA A 118 3.52 -26.31 10.39
CA ALA A 118 2.89 -25.09 9.88
C ALA A 118 3.85 -24.16 9.10
N GLU A 119 5.17 -24.19 9.40
CA GLU A 119 6.17 -23.36 8.72
C GLU A 119 6.78 -24.05 7.49
N LEU A 120 6.65 -25.37 7.44
CA LEU A 120 7.22 -26.19 6.36
C LEU A 120 6.25 -26.45 5.21
N LEU A 121 4.96 -26.31 5.46
CA LEU A 121 3.92 -26.47 4.44
C LEU A 121 3.69 -25.16 3.69
N SER A 122 3.58 -25.23 2.38
CA SER A 122 3.19 -24.13 1.52
C SER A 122 1.83 -24.44 0.89
N VAL A 123 0.77 -23.82 1.40
CA VAL A 123 -0.61 -24.09 1.00
C VAL A 123 -1.15 -22.91 0.21
N PRO A 124 -1.77 -23.11 -0.97
CA PRO A 124 -2.51 -22.04 -1.65
C PRO A 124 -3.63 -21.48 -0.77
N GLN A 125 -3.83 -20.16 -0.81
CA GLN A 125 -4.76 -19.43 0.05
C GLN A 125 -6.19 -20.00 0.04
N GLU A 126 -6.64 -20.51 -1.08
CA GLU A 126 -7.96 -21.13 -1.24
C GLU A 126 -8.14 -22.40 -0.43
N TYR A 127 -7.05 -23.13 -0.10
CA TYR A 127 -7.07 -24.40 0.64
C TYR A 127 -6.60 -24.25 2.11
N GLU A 128 -6.06 -23.10 2.51
CA GLU A 128 -5.53 -22.87 3.86
C GLU A 128 -6.48 -23.31 4.96
N ARG A 129 -7.74 -22.89 4.89
CA ARG A 129 -8.77 -23.24 5.91
C ARG A 129 -9.07 -24.72 5.98
N ALA A 130 -9.09 -25.40 4.84
CA ALA A 130 -9.35 -26.84 4.77
C ALA A 130 -8.19 -27.64 5.34
N VAL A 131 -6.96 -27.29 4.98
CA VAL A 131 -5.73 -27.91 5.47
C VAL A 131 -5.53 -27.64 6.96
N GLU A 132 -5.76 -26.41 7.42
CA GLU A 132 -5.71 -26.05 8.83
C GLU A 132 -6.72 -26.87 9.65
N SER A 133 -7.95 -26.99 9.18
CA SER A 133 -8.99 -27.79 9.84
C SER A 133 -8.64 -29.29 9.88
N ALA A 134 -8.05 -29.82 8.81
CA ALA A 134 -7.68 -31.23 8.73
C ALA A 134 -6.47 -31.58 9.61
N LEU A 135 -5.47 -30.72 9.66
CA LEU A 135 -4.24 -30.95 10.45
C LEU A 135 -4.41 -30.56 11.91
N GLY A 136 -5.21 -29.52 12.21
CA GLY A 136 -5.48 -29.06 13.56
C GLY A 136 -4.21 -28.90 14.40
N SER A 137 -4.12 -29.59 15.52
CA SER A 137 -2.96 -29.57 16.42
C SER A 137 -1.68 -30.15 15.80
N ALA A 138 -1.77 -30.94 14.75
CA ALA A 138 -0.60 -31.52 14.07
C ALA A 138 0.26 -30.44 13.37
N LEU A 139 -0.31 -29.28 13.06
CA LEU A 139 0.42 -28.12 12.55
C LEU A 139 1.54 -27.66 13.49
N GLN A 140 1.41 -27.92 14.78
CA GLN A 140 2.40 -27.55 15.80
C GLN A 140 3.43 -28.65 16.10
N ASN A 141 3.39 -29.78 15.39
CA ASN A 141 4.38 -30.82 15.54
C ASN A 141 5.73 -30.35 14.97
N ILE A 142 6.79 -30.72 15.66
CA ILE A 142 8.17 -30.34 15.29
C ILE A 142 8.75 -31.43 14.40
N VAL A 143 9.20 -31.06 13.22
CA VAL A 143 9.87 -31.96 12.29
C VAL A 143 11.35 -31.98 12.59
N VAL A 144 11.91 -33.18 12.75
CA VAL A 144 13.31 -33.42 13.07
C VAL A 144 13.94 -34.41 12.06
N PRO A 145 15.28 -34.32 11.82
CA PRO A 145 15.94 -35.19 10.83
C PRO A 145 15.89 -36.66 11.24
N THR A 146 16.22 -36.96 12.48
CA THR A 146 16.41 -38.34 12.96
C THR A 146 15.71 -38.60 14.30
N GLU A 147 15.52 -39.91 14.60
CA GLU A 147 15.06 -40.33 15.92
C GLU A 147 16.03 -39.94 17.07
N HIS A 148 17.32 -39.89 16.76
CA HIS A 148 18.32 -39.43 17.73
C HIS A 148 18.11 -37.98 18.11
N ASP A 149 17.82 -37.11 17.11
CA ASP A 149 17.51 -35.71 17.34
C ASP A 149 16.20 -35.56 18.13
N ALA A 150 15.19 -36.38 17.81
CA ALA A 150 13.96 -36.42 18.56
C ALA A 150 14.20 -36.75 20.07
N LYS A 151 14.99 -37.77 20.36
CA LYS A 151 15.34 -38.12 21.74
C LYS A 151 16.10 -36.99 22.46
N TYR A 152 17.03 -36.34 21.77
CA TYR A 152 17.76 -35.20 22.32
C TYR A 152 16.79 -34.07 22.72
N LEU A 153 15.89 -33.68 21.80
CA LEU A 153 14.92 -32.60 22.05
C LEU A 153 13.88 -32.95 23.12
N ILE A 154 13.47 -34.23 23.24
CA ILE A 154 12.61 -34.69 24.33
C ILE A 154 13.30 -34.54 25.68
N ASN A 155 14.59 -34.92 25.80
CA ASN A 155 15.36 -34.75 27.00
C ASN A 155 15.55 -33.27 27.33
N TYR A 156 15.84 -32.45 26.33
CA TYR A 156 15.96 -30.99 26.49
C TYR A 156 14.65 -30.37 27.04
N LEU A 157 13.49 -30.72 26.48
CA LEU A 157 12.19 -30.26 26.96
C LEU A 157 11.95 -30.67 28.42
N ARG A 158 12.37 -31.89 28.80
CA ARG A 158 12.22 -32.42 30.17
C ARG A 158 13.17 -31.74 31.17
N GLU A 159 14.42 -31.53 30.79
CA GLU A 159 15.42 -30.86 31.62
C GLU A 159 15.05 -29.41 31.93
N HIS A 160 14.40 -28.73 30.98
CA HIS A 160 13.98 -27.33 31.14
C HIS A 160 12.53 -27.14 31.60
N ASP A 161 11.83 -28.25 31.91
CA ASP A 161 10.43 -28.23 32.31
C ASP A 161 9.51 -27.44 31.36
N TYR A 162 9.74 -27.60 30.03
CA TYR A 162 8.96 -26.91 28.99
C TYR A 162 7.62 -27.57 28.67
N GLY A 163 7.40 -28.77 29.18
CA GLY A 163 6.20 -29.56 28.93
C GLY A 163 6.37 -30.53 27.74
N ARG A 164 5.25 -30.88 27.08
CA ARG A 164 5.24 -31.91 26.02
C ARG A 164 5.17 -31.26 24.64
N ALA A 165 5.88 -31.85 23.69
CA ALA A 165 5.75 -31.54 22.27
C ALA A 165 5.78 -32.87 21.48
N THR A 166 5.12 -32.88 20.32
CA THR A 166 5.16 -34.00 19.38
C THR A 166 6.29 -33.73 18.38
N LEU A 167 7.18 -34.71 18.24
CA LEU A 167 8.31 -34.67 17.32
C LEU A 167 8.11 -35.72 16.21
N LEU A 168 8.37 -35.32 14.97
CA LEU A 168 8.19 -36.13 13.78
C LEU A 168 9.57 -36.38 13.17
N PRO A 169 10.23 -37.53 13.46
CA PRO A 169 11.51 -37.88 12.84
C PRO A 169 11.31 -38.32 11.39
N VAL A 170 11.86 -37.57 10.44
CA VAL A 170 11.73 -37.87 9.00
C VAL A 170 12.29 -39.23 8.66
N SER A 171 13.39 -39.65 9.33
CA SER A 171 14.01 -40.97 9.12
C SER A 171 13.10 -42.14 9.46
N ALA A 172 12.13 -41.98 10.34
CA ALA A 172 11.19 -43.02 10.77
C ALA A 172 9.84 -42.94 10.03
N MET A 173 9.58 -41.84 9.36
CA MET A 173 8.30 -41.65 8.65
C MET A 173 8.28 -42.39 7.34
N ARG A 174 7.19 -43.11 7.08
CA ARG A 174 6.90 -43.73 5.80
C ARG A 174 5.71 -43.04 5.17
N ALA A 175 5.89 -42.49 3.98
CA ALA A 175 4.80 -41.92 3.21
C ALA A 175 3.81 -43.06 2.83
N ARG A 176 2.56 -42.89 3.26
CA ARG A 176 1.46 -43.72 2.78
C ARG A 176 0.74 -42.91 1.71
N LEU A 177 1.09 -43.17 0.47
CA LEU A 177 0.40 -42.56 -0.68
C LEU A 177 -0.86 -43.38 -0.99
N LEU A 178 -1.89 -42.70 -1.45
CA LEU A 178 -3.09 -43.33 -1.97
C LEU A 178 -2.76 -44.03 -3.29
N THR A 179 -3.30 -45.21 -3.47
CA THR A 179 -3.21 -45.95 -4.73
C THR A 179 -4.04 -45.23 -5.81
N ASP A 180 -3.77 -45.56 -7.08
CA ASP A 180 -4.53 -44.99 -8.20
C ASP A 180 -6.03 -45.34 -8.15
N GLU A 181 -6.35 -46.52 -7.62
CA GLU A 181 -7.74 -46.94 -7.38
C GLU A 181 -8.41 -46.08 -6.29
N GLU A 182 -7.73 -45.84 -5.17
CA GLU A 182 -8.21 -44.97 -4.11
C GLU A 182 -8.36 -43.53 -4.62
N LYS A 183 -7.41 -43.03 -5.42
CA LYS A 183 -7.49 -41.69 -6.04
C LYS A 183 -8.67 -41.56 -6.99
N ASN A 184 -8.96 -42.58 -7.76
CA ASN A 184 -10.07 -42.59 -8.71
C ASN A 184 -11.45 -42.57 -8.02
N CYS A 185 -11.56 -43.09 -6.79
CA CYS A 185 -12.80 -42.99 -6.01
C CYS A 185 -13.24 -41.56 -5.70
N PHE A 186 -12.30 -40.62 -5.66
CA PHE A 186 -12.59 -39.20 -5.39
C PHE A 186 -12.80 -38.36 -6.66
N ARG A 187 -12.44 -38.89 -7.83
CA ARG A 187 -12.65 -38.24 -9.12
C ARG A 187 -14.15 -38.22 -9.47
N GLY A 188 -14.71 -37.02 -9.63
CA GLY A 188 -16.11 -36.85 -10.00
C GLY A 188 -17.06 -36.64 -8.83
N ILE A 189 -16.55 -36.55 -7.59
CA ILE A 189 -17.35 -36.13 -6.44
C ILE A 189 -17.44 -34.61 -6.49
N ASP A 190 -18.66 -34.10 -6.53
CA ASP A 190 -18.91 -32.65 -6.55
C ASP A 190 -18.39 -32.01 -5.25
N GLY A 191 -17.58 -30.95 -5.38
CA GLY A 191 -16.90 -30.29 -4.25
C GLY A 191 -15.56 -30.91 -3.83
N CYS A 192 -15.08 -31.97 -4.48
CA CYS A 192 -13.73 -32.53 -4.26
C CYS A 192 -12.72 -31.91 -5.22
N PHE A 193 -11.82 -31.09 -4.70
CA PHE A 193 -10.81 -30.35 -5.51
C PHE A 193 -9.53 -31.15 -5.77
N GLY A 194 -9.27 -32.21 -4.99
CA GLY A 194 -8.07 -33.02 -5.12
C GLY A 194 -7.61 -33.62 -3.78
N ILE A 195 -6.43 -34.23 -3.81
CA ILE A 195 -5.80 -34.85 -2.65
C ILE A 195 -4.85 -33.85 -2.02
N ALA A 196 -4.95 -33.62 -0.71
CA ALA A 196 -4.17 -32.63 0.01
C ALA A 196 -2.65 -32.75 -0.25
N SER A 197 -2.10 -33.97 -0.32
CA SER A 197 -0.68 -34.20 -0.62
C SER A 197 -0.23 -33.83 -2.04
N GLU A 198 -1.17 -33.51 -2.92
CA GLU A 198 -0.89 -33.05 -4.30
C GLU A 198 -1.16 -31.54 -4.45
N LEU A 199 -1.85 -30.95 -3.47
CA LEU A 199 -2.23 -29.53 -3.44
C LEU A 199 -1.33 -28.68 -2.53
N VAL A 200 -0.47 -29.31 -1.73
CA VAL A 200 0.38 -28.69 -0.69
C VAL A 200 1.85 -28.93 -0.95
#